data_1c2e2ca16356f24a200d6baffd284c3f
#
_entry.id   1c2e2ca16356f24a200d6baffd284c3f
#
_cell.length_a   1.000
_cell.length_b   1.000
_cell.length_c   1.000
_cell.angle_alpha   90.00
_cell.angle_beta   90.00
_cell.angle_gamma   90.00
#
_symmetry.space_group_name_H-M   'P 1'
#
loop_
_entity.id
_entity.type
_entity.pdbx_description
1 polymer ?
#
loop_
_entity_poly.entity_id
_entity_poly.type
_entity_poly.pdbx_seq_one_letter_code
_entity_poly.pdbx_strand_id
1 'polypeptide(L)'
;MDMPETSGWDAITQAMLTLYPDQTDPIHYAPVLSYRMGGNDPLDGISIYDGGSYYHFVTYGFSELYEKESQHAAYSGLGFELTLKLKKDGIRKRDKEYKNICGILQTLARMSFEDGDIFSPEEYIYTGQTTGIDADGSSQITGFLIMEDKLGTMDTPNGKVQFVQLVGATDVELKALVDGKTTVSALLEKLPDGLTDYARDSIL
;
A
#
# COMPACT_ATOMS: atom_id res chain seq x y z
N MET A 1 -11.57 9.31 -31.15
CA MET A 1 -10.47 8.94 -30.25
C MET A 1 -11.13 8.08 -29.18
N ASP A 2 -10.96 6.77 -29.30
CA ASP A 2 -11.54 5.87 -28.30
C ASP A 2 -10.87 6.15 -26.96
N MET A 3 -11.66 6.22 -25.89
CA MET A 3 -11.13 6.33 -24.54
C MET A 3 -10.33 5.06 -24.25
N PRO A 4 -9.16 5.16 -23.57
CA PRO A 4 -8.45 3.96 -23.18
C PRO A 4 -9.36 3.07 -22.32
N GLU A 5 -9.28 1.77 -22.52
CA GLU A 5 -9.97 0.81 -21.70
C GLU A 5 -9.41 0.89 -20.28
N THR A 6 -10.27 1.04 -19.26
CA THR A 6 -9.89 1.21 -17.83
C THR A 6 -10.27 -0.01 -17.00
N SER A 7 -10.29 -1.17 -17.64
CA SER A 7 -10.86 -2.39 -17.07
C SER A 7 -10.18 -2.87 -15.78
N GLY A 8 -8.85 -2.73 -15.68
CA GLY A 8 -8.10 -3.03 -14.46
C GLY A 8 -8.37 -2.01 -13.35
N TRP A 9 -8.41 -0.73 -13.70
CA TRP A 9 -8.77 0.35 -12.78
C TRP A 9 -10.15 0.15 -12.19
N ASP A 10 -11.13 -0.10 -13.06
CA ASP A 10 -12.53 -0.29 -12.66
C ASP A 10 -12.70 -1.52 -11.76
N ALA A 11 -11.95 -2.60 -12.01
CA ALA A 11 -11.96 -3.79 -11.17
C ALA A 11 -11.49 -3.50 -9.74
N ILE A 12 -10.37 -2.78 -9.57
CA ILE A 12 -9.86 -2.37 -8.24
C ILE A 12 -10.89 -1.46 -7.55
N THR A 13 -11.44 -0.49 -8.27
CA THR A 13 -12.47 0.42 -7.74
C THR A 13 -13.70 -0.35 -7.26
N GLN A 14 -14.18 -1.34 -8.02
CA GLN A 14 -15.30 -2.19 -7.62
C GLN A 14 -14.97 -3.03 -6.38
N ALA A 15 -13.76 -3.56 -6.25
CA ALA A 15 -13.34 -4.26 -5.03
C ALA A 15 -13.42 -3.33 -3.81
N MET A 16 -12.94 -2.08 -3.93
CA MET A 16 -13.02 -1.10 -2.84
C MET A 16 -14.46 -0.71 -2.52
N LEU A 17 -15.35 -0.62 -3.51
CA LEU A 17 -16.77 -0.33 -3.28
C LEU A 17 -17.50 -1.46 -2.54
N THR A 18 -16.98 -2.70 -2.53
CA THR A 18 -17.54 -3.75 -1.66
C THR A 18 -17.31 -3.46 -0.18
N LEU A 19 -16.22 -2.78 0.16
CA LEU A 19 -15.88 -2.37 1.53
C LEU A 19 -16.48 -1.00 1.89
N TYR A 20 -16.58 -0.10 0.91
CA TYR A 20 -16.98 1.29 1.09
C TYR A 20 -18.07 1.70 0.08
N PRO A 21 -19.28 1.10 0.16
CA PRO A 21 -20.33 1.26 -0.87
C PRO A 21 -20.81 2.69 -1.05
N ASP A 22 -20.72 3.52 -0.01
CA ASP A 22 -21.15 4.91 -0.03
C ASP A 22 -20.05 5.90 -0.47
N GLN A 23 -18.82 5.42 -0.76
CA GLN A 23 -17.68 6.26 -1.13
C GLN A 23 -17.33 6.07 -2.61
N THR A 24 -18.22 6.54 -3.48
CA THR A 24 -18.05 6.44 -4.94
C THR A 24 -17.04 7.45 -5.51
N ASP A 25 -16.65 8.46 -4.74
CA ASP A 25 -15.66 9.49 -5.09
C ASP A 25 -14.68 9.69 -3.91
N PRO A 26 -13.78 8.73 -3.67
CA PRO A 26 -12.77 8.83 -2.61
C PRO A 26 -11.75 9.94 -2.93
N ILE A 27 -11.00 10.38 -1.91
CA ILE A 27 -9.85 11.25 -2.15
C ILE A 27 -8.86 10.50 -3.02
N HIS A 28 -8.43 11.13 -4.13
CA HIS A 28 -7.52 10.52 -5.08
C HIS A 28 -6.29 11.39 -5.31
N TYR A 29 -5.10 10.79 -5.22
CA TYR A 29 -3.82 11.40 -5.56
C TYR A 29 -3.28 10.75 -6.82
N ALA A 30 -2.94 11.58 -7.80
CA ALA A 30 -2.28 11.15 -9.05
C ALA A 30 -1.02 11.98 -9.28
N PRO A 31 0.00 11.44 -9.95
CA PRO A 31 1.17 12.21 -10.35
C PRO A 31 0.79 13.28 -11.37
N VAL A 32 1.49 14.43 -11.34
CA VAL A 32 1.27 15.52 -12.30
C VAL A 32 1.61 15.08 -13.73
N LEU A 33 2.63 14.23 -13.85
CA LEU A 33 3.05 13.62 -15.10
C LEU A 33 3.09 12.10 -14.91
N SER A 34 2.32 11.37 -15.72
CA SER A 34 2.29 9.90 -15.64
C SER A 34 3.64 9.29 -15.99
N TYR A 35 3.95 8.14 -15.40
CA TYR A 35 5.19 7.39 -15.66
C TYR A 35 5.36 7.06 -17.15
N ARG A 36 4.27 6.70 -17.83
CA ARG A 36 4.24 6.45 -19.29
C ARG A 36 4.64 7.64 -20.14
N MET A 37 4.50 8.86 -19.61
CA MET A 37 4.91 10.11 -20.27
C MET A 37 6.26 10.66 -19.78
N GLY A 38 7.02 9.84 -19.03
CA GLY A 38 8.33 10.20 -18.51
C GLY A 38 8.31 10.84 -17.12
N GLY A 39 7.23 10.70 -16.37
CA GLY A 39 7.17 11.02 -14.95
C GLY A 39 8.03 10.07 -14.10
N ASN A 40 8.33 10.47 -12.87
CA ASN A 40 9.17 9.69 -11.94
C ASN A 40 8.37 8.75 -11.04
N ASP A 41 7.06 8.93 -10.98
CA ASP A 41 6.17 8.20 -10.07
C ASP A 41 5.44 7.08 -10.82
N PRO A 42 5.75 5.79 -10.54
CA PRO A 42 5.19 4.67 -11.30
C PRO A 42 3.70 4.46 -11.13
N LEU A 43 3.15 4.78 -9.95
CA LEU A 43 1.71 4.60 -9.70
C LEU A 43 0.90 5.68 -10.41
N ASP A 44 -0.10 5.26 -11.15
CA ASP A 44 -1.04 6.19 -11.79
C ASP A 44 -1.99 6.84 -10.77
N GLY A 45 -2.20 6.20 -9.63
CA GLY A 45 -3.00 6.79 -8.57
C GLY A 45 -2.93 6.09 -7.22
N ILE A 46 -3.42 6.79 -6.20
CA ILE A 46 -3.62 6.28 -4.85
C ILE A 46 -4.95 6.84 -4.36
N SER A 47 -5.90 5.96 -4.05
CA SER A 47 -7.19 6.35 -3.47
C SER A 47 -7.17 6.19 -1.96
N ILE A 48 -7.90 7.06 -1.25
CA ILE A 48 -8.00 7.09 0.21
C ILE A 48 -9.47 7.04 0.60
N TYR A 49 -9.85 5.96 1.26
CA TYR A 49 -11.18 5.72 1.77
C TYR A 49 -11.26 5.98 3.27
N ASP A 50 -12.41 6.41 3.74
CA ASP A 50 -12.69 6.59 5.18
C ASP A 50 -13.24 5.29 5.78
N GLY A 51 -12.41 4.61 6.58
CA GLY A 51 -12.78 3.38 7.31
C GLY A 51 -13.36 3.65 8.71
N GLY A 52 -13.81 4.89 9.00
CA GLY A 52 -14.29 5.30 10.32
C GLY A 52 -13.14 5.65 11.27
N SER A 53 -12.49 4.69 11.90
CA SER A 53 -11.35 4.89 12.80
C SER A 53 -9.99 4.99 12.08
N TYR A 54 -9.92 4.70 10.79
CA TYR A 54 -8.70 4.71 9.99
C TYR A 54 -8.96 5.27 8.59
N TYR A 55 -7.88 5.64 7.89
CA TYR A 55 -7.85 5.90 6.46
C TYR A 55 -7.30 4.68 5.74
N HIS A 56 -7.96 4.23 4.67
CA HIS A 56 -7.53 3.09 3.87
C HIS A 56 -6.99 3.58 2.53
N PHE A 57 -5.69 3.48 2.35
CA PHE A 57 -4.99 3.79 1.11
C PHE A 57 -4.96 2.55 0.24
N VAL A 58 -5.16 2.72 -1.06
CA VAL A 58 -4.99 1.67 -2.07
C VAL A 58 -4.30 2.23 -3.29
N THR A 59 -3.31 1.51 -3.80
CA THR A 59 -2.55 1.90 -4.99
C THR A 59 -3.24 1.47 -6.27
N TYR A 60 -2.88 2.15 -7.35
CA TYR A 60 -3.27 1.84 -8.72
C TYR A 60 -2.03 1.97 -9.60
N GLY A 61 -1.49 0.85 -10.11
CA GLY A 61 -0.37 0.90 -11.04
C GLY A 61 0.72 -0.15 -10.86
N PHE A 62 0.74 -0.96 -9.79
CA PHE A 62 1.54 -2.17 -9.76
C PHE A 62 0.94 -3.23 -10.71
N SER A 63 -0.37 -3.27 -10.83
CA SER A 63 -1.11 -4.07 -11.80
C SER A 63 -1.40 -3.27 -13.07
N GLU A 64 -1.83 -3.95 -14.13
CA GLU A 64 -2.20 -3.32 -15.40
C GLU A 64 -3.61 -2.74 -15.32
N LEU A 65 -3.69 -1.43 -15.33
CA LEU A 65 -4.93 -0.67 -15.15
C LEU A 65 -5.75 -0.54 -16.44
N TYR A 66 -5.07 -0.55 -17.59
CA TYR A 66 -5.64 -0.29 -18.90
C TYR A 66 -5.68 -1.57 -19.72
N GLU A 67 -4.76 -1.75 -20.63
CA GLU A 67 -4.64 -2.92 -21.49
C GLU A 67 -3.64 -3.91 -20.92
N LYS A 68 -3.84 -5.20 -21.24
CA LYS A 68 -2.87 -6.26 -20.92
C LYS A 68 -1.63 -6.10 -21.78
N GLU A 69 -0.50 -5.74 -21.18
CA GLU A 69 0.79 -5.57 -21.84
C GLU A 69 1.81 -6.66 -21.47
N SER A 70 1.70 -7.19 -20.24
CA SER A 70 2.64 -8.20 -19.74
C SER A 70 2.40 -9.57 -20.40
N GLN A 71 3.48 -10.33 -20.57
CA GLN A 71 3.44 -11.70 -21.11
C GLN A 71 2.90 -12.74 -20.10
N HIS A 72 2.79 -12.38 -18.83
CA HIS A 72 2.28 -13.24 -17.77
C HIS A 72 0.75 -13.34 -17.86
N ALA A 73 0.25 -14.39 -18.51
CA ALA A 73 -1.21 -14.57 -18.70
C ALA A 73 -2.00 -14.68 -17.38
N ALA A 74 -1.38 -15.19 -16.31
CA ALA A 74 -2.06 -15.43 -15.03
C ALA A 74 -2.19 -14.18 -14.14
N TYR A 75 -1.28 -13.22 -14.26
CA TYR A 75 -1.20 -12.05 -13.39
C TYR A 75 -1.29 -10.74 -14.20
N SER A 76 -1.86 -9.72 -13.60
CA SER A 76 -1.92 -8.37 -14.13
C SER A 76 -0.69 -7.57 -13.71
N GLY A 77 0.16 -7.17 -14.65
CA GLY A 77 1.40 -6.43 -14.36
C GLY A 77 2.29 -7.18 -13.36
N LEU A 78 2.62 -6.56 -12.23
CA LEU A 78 3.38 -7.19 -11.14
C LEU A 78 2.52 -8.13 -10.27
N GLY A 79 1.21 -8.21 -10.51
CA GLY A 79 0.31 -9.16 -9.86
C GLY A 79 -0.24 -8.72 -8.50
N PHE A 80 0.05 -7.53 -8.05
CA PHE A 80 -0.43 -7.02 -6.77
C PHE A 80 -0.75 -5.52 -6.78
N GLU A 81 -1.48 -5.06 -5.76
CA GLU A 81 -1.58 -3.66 -5.36
C GLU A 81 -1.34 -3.54 -3.86
N LEU A 82 -0.70 -2.45 -3.43
CA LEU A 82 -0.46 -2.18 -2.02
C LEU A 82 -1.66 -1.50 -1.37
N THR A 83 -1.94 -1.90 -0.12
CA THR A 83 -2.88 -1.20 0.74
C THR A 83 -2.21 -0.81 2.06
N LEU A 84 -2.74 0.22 2.73
CA LEU A 84 -2.30 0.65 4.05
C LEU A 84 -3.49 1.22 4.82
N LYS A 85 -3.71 0.73 6.04
CA LYS A 85 -4.74 1.26 6.94
C LYS A 85 -4.09 2.09 8.03
N LEU A 86 -4.21 3.41 7.92
CA LEU A 86 -3.64 4.37 8.87
C LEU A 86 -4.68 4.77 9.91
N LYS A 87 -4.44 4.46 11.18
CA LYS A 87 -5.30 4.88 12.29
C LYS A 87 -5.36 6.39 12.38
N LYS A 88 -6.55 6.94 12.53
CA LYS A 88 -6.77 8.41 12.56
C LYS A 88 -6.28 9.08 13.82
N ASP A 89 -6.24 8.33 14.92
CA ASP A 89 -5.79 8.84 16.20
C ASP A 89 -4.31 9.28 16.14
N GLY A 90 -4.03 10.47 16.64
CA GLY A 90 -2.69 11.05 16.58
C GLY A 90 -2.36 11.84 15.30
N ILE A 91 -3.18 11.80 14.26
CA ILE A 91 -2.94 12.57 13.03
C ILE A 91 -3.31 14.03 13.26
N ARG A 92 -2.30 14.92 13.28
CA ARG A 92 -2.49 16.37 13.51
C ARG A 92 -2.84 17.15 12.24
N LYS A 93 -2.25 16.76 11.10
CA LYS A 93 -2.38 17.44 9.80
C LYS A 93 -2.68 16.41 8.72
N ARG A 94 -3.97 16.13 8.54
CA ARG A 94 -4.46 15.08 7.63
C ARG A 94 -3.86 15.18 6.22
N ASP A 95 -3.92 16.33 5.59
CA ASP A 95 -3.48 16.48 4.19
C ASP A 95 -1.95 16.33 4.03
N LYS A 96 -1.18 16.71 5.07
CA LYS A 96 0.27 16.49 5.10
C LYS A 96 0.56 14.99 5.20
N GLU A 97 -0.19 14.29 6.04
CA GLU A 97 -0.04 12.85 6.24
C GLU A 97 -0.45 12.06 4.99
N TYR A 98 -1.53 12.45 4.31
CA TYR A 98 -1.92 11.83 3.06
C TYR A 98 -0.81 11.91 2.00
N LYS A 99 -0.23 13.09 1.81
CA LYS A 99 0.90 13.29 0.88
C LYS A 99 2.13 12.50 1.28
N ASN A 100 2.39 12.39 2.58
CA ASN A 100 3.50 11.60 3.12
C ASN A 100 3.33 10.11 2.81
N ILE A 101 2.18 9.52 3.13
CA ILE A 101 1.90 8.11 2.82
C ILE A 101 1.91 7.87 1.30
N CYS A 102 1.32 8.75 0.50
CA CYS A 102 1.40 8.64 -0.95
C CYS A 102 2.85 8.66 -1.45
N GLY A 103 3.71 9.50 -0.87
CA GLY A 103 5.15 9.55 -1.18
C GLY A 103 5.87 8.25 -0.83
N ILE A 104 5.54 7.63 0.31
CA ILE A 104 6.08 6.32 0.71
C ILE A 104 5.66 5.24 -0.30
N LEU A 105 4.36 5.16 -0.65
CA LEU A 105 3.85 4.18 -1.62
C LEU A 105 4.48 4.36 -3.00
N GLN A 106 4.69 5.60 -3.47
CA GLN A 106 5.43 5.87 -4.70
C GLN A 106 6.90 5.45 -4.62
N THR A 107 7.54 5.59 -3.43
CA THR A 107 8.92 5.12 -3.23
C THR A 107 9.01 3.60 -3.33
N LEU A 108 8.07 2.88 -2.71
CA LEU A 108 8.01 1.42 -2.83
C LEU A 108 7.72 0.99 -4.28
N ALA A 109 6.87 1.74 -5.00
CA ALA A 109 6.63 1.48 -6.41
C ALA A 109 7.92 1.65 -7.25
N ARG A 110 8.72 2.69 -7.00
CA ARG A 110 10.01 2.83 -7.69
C ARG A 110 10.93 1.63 -7.45
N MET A 111 11.02 1.12 -6.21
CA MET A 111 11.81 -0.11 -5.92
C MET A 111 11.33 -1.29 -6.78
N SER A 112 10.01 -1.49 -6.90
CA SER A 112 9.47 -2.57 -7.74
C SER A 112 9.76 -2.36 -9.23
N PHE A 113 9.62 -1.16 -9.74
CA PHE A 113 9.77 -0.88 -11.17
C PHE A 113 11.23 -0.74 -11.62
N GLU A 114 12.13 -0.28 -10.74
CA GLU A 114 13.54 -0.06 -11.06
C GLU A 114 14.42 -1.25 -10.64
N ASP A 115 14.15 -1.83 -9.45
CA ASP A 115 14.98 -2.88 -8.84
C ASP A 115 14.36 -4.27 -8.97
N GLY A 116 13.07 -4.37 -9.32
CA GLY A 116 12.33 -5.63 -9.46
C GLY A 116 11.83 -6.21 -8.14
N ASP A 117 11.77 -5.42 -7.08
CA ASP A 117 11.27 -5.85 -5.78
C ASP A 117 9.78 -6.21 -5.86
N ILE A 118 9.42 -7.37 -5.33
CA ILE A 118 8.04 -7.83 -5.20
C ILE A 118 7.71 -7.94 -3.72
N PHE A 119 6.64 -7.28 -3.30
CA PHE A 119 6.20 -7.31 -1.91
C PHE A 119 5.22 -8.46 -1.70
N SER A 120 5.55 -9.38 -0.78
CA SER A 120 4.75 -10.57 -0.50
C SER A 120 4.37 -10.66 0.98
N PRO A 121 3.20 -11.24 1.30
CA PRO A 121 2.86 -11.53 2.69
C PRO A 121 3.96 -12.30 3.42
N GLU A 122 4.07 -12.06 4.73
CA GLU A 122 5.10 -12.60 5.62
C GLU A 122 6.52 -12.03 5.43
N GLU A 123 6.68 -11.04 4.56
CA GLU A 123 7.89 -10.23 4.44
C GLU A 123 7.79 -8.95 5.28
N TYR A 124 8.88 -8.19 5.33
CA TYR A 124 8.94 -6.89 6.01
C TYR A 124 9.82 -5.92 5.24
N ILE A 125 9.57 -4.62 5.44
CA ILE A 125 10.35 -3.53 4.84
C ILE A 125 11.08 -2.81 5.98
N TYR A 126 12.41 -2.88 5.96
CA TYR A 126 13.26 -2.23 6.94
C TYR A 126 14.48 -1.56 6.29
N THR A 127 14.53 -0.25 6.33
CA THR A 127 15.61 0.56 5.74
C THR A 127 16.69 0.94 6.76
N GLY A 128 16.50 0.58 8.03
CA GLY A 128 17.39 1.00 9.13
C GLY A 128 17.24 2.47 9.52
N GLN A 129 16.19 3.15 9.02
CA GLN A 129 15.94 4.54 9.43
C GLN A 129 15.56 4.64 10.92
N THR A 130 15.94 5.75 11.55
CA THR A 130 15.64 6.02 12.97
C THR A 130 14.53 7.04 13.17
N THR A 131 14.12 7.72 12.10
CA THR A 131 13.00 8.65 12.11
C THR A 131 11.70 7.91 11.79
N GLY A 132 10.60 8.31 12.44
CA GLY A 132 9.28 7.75 12.16
C GLY A 132 8.83 7.99 10.72
N ILE A 133 7.96 7.12 10.22
CA ILE A 133 7.41 7.23 8.86
C ILE A 133 6.30 8.28 8.75
N ASP A 134 5.81 8.82 9.88
CA ASP A 134 4.82 9.89 9.91
C ASP A 134 5.39 11.19 9.33
N ALA A 135 4.52 12.07 8.86
CA ALA A 135 4.91 13.31 8.18
C ALA A 135 5.78 14.26 9.01
N ASP A 136 5.76 14.14 10.34
CA ASP A 136 6.59 14.91 11.26
C ASP A 136 7.83 14.13 11.75
N GLY A 137 7.96 12.84 11.37
CA GLY A 137 9.08 11.96 11.73
C GLY A 137 9.15 11.63 13.22
N SER A 138 8.03 11.71 13.93
CA SER A 138 7.96 11.66 15.38
C SER A 138 7.47 10.32 15.96
N SER A 139 6.86 9.48 15.13
CA SER A 139 6.38 8.16 15.56
C SER A 139 7.53 7.17 15.77
N GLN A 140 7.24 6.08 16.49
CA GLN A 140 8.17 4.96 16.61
C GLN A 140 8.10 3.99 15.44
N ILE A 141 7.15 4.19 14.52
CA ILE A 141 6.97 3.35 13.33
C ILE A 141 8.04 3.75 12.31
N THR A 142 8.90 2.81 11.92
CA THR A 142 10.06 3.07 11.05
C THR A 142 10.12 2.19 9.80
N GLY A 143 9.15 1.28 9.65
CA GLY A 143 9.02 0.41 8.50
C GLY A 143 7.71 -0.37 8.55
N PHE A 144 7.64 -1.49 7.82
CA PHE A 144 6.39 -2.21 7.64
C PHE A 144 6.57 -3.72 7.77
N LEU A 145 5.56 -4.39 8.34
CA LEU A 145 5.26 -5.80 8.12
C LEU A 145 4.33 -5.88 6.92
N ILE A 146 4.36 -7.01 6.21
CA ILE A 146 3.53 -7.24 5.03
C ILE A 146 2.59 -8.40 5.30
N MET A 147 1.30 -8.18 5.06
CA MET A 147 0.27 -9.21 5.19
C MET A 147 -0.66 -9.22 3.98
N GLU A 148 -1.43 -10.28 3.82
CA GLU A 148 -2.54 -10.29 2.86
C GLU A 148 -3.66 -9.36 3.35
N ASP A 149 -4.16 -8.49 2.47
CA ASP A 149 -5.34 -7.67 2.80
C ASP A 149 -6.61 -8.54 2.81
N LYS A 150 -7.63 -8.11 3.55
CA LYS A 150 -8.95 -8.78 3.59
C LYS A 150 -9.64 -8.87 2.23
N LEU A 151 -9.26 -8.04 1.26
CA LEU A 151 -9.70 -8.15 -0.13
C LEU A 151 -9.16 -9.42 -0.81
N GLY A 152 -8.03 -9.96 -0.32
CA GLY A 152 -7.41 -11.16 -0.88
C GLY A 152 -6.92 -10.97 -2.30
N THR A 153 -7.14 -11.98 -3.13
CA THR A 153 -6.80 -11.97 -4.55
C THR A 153 -8.08 -11.90 -5.38
N MET A 154 -8.10 -11.02 -6.39
CA MET A 154 -9.21 -10.86 -7.31
C MET A 154 -8.80 -11.18 -8.75
N ASP A 155 -9.75 -11.58 -9.58
CA ASP A 155 -9.58 -11.66 -11.02
C ASP A 155 -9.96 -10.31 -11.66
N THR A 156 -9.09 -9.82 -12.55
CA THR A 156 -9.36 -8.67 -13.41
C THR A 156 -9.33 -9.11 -14.87
N PRO A 157 -9.83 -8.31 -15.82
CA PRO A 157 -9.67 -8.60 -17.24
C PRO A 157 -8.21 -8.78 -17.67
N ASN A 158 -7.26 -8.15 -16.95
CA ASN A 158 -5.82 -8.20 -17.24
C ASN A 158 -5.08 -9.30 -16.47
N GLY A 159 -5.77 -10.12 -15.67
CA GLY A 159 -5.20 -11.19 -14.85
C GLY A 159 -5.41 -10.97 -13.35
N LYS A 160 -4.82 -11.82 -12.53
CA LYS A 160 -4.98 -11.78 -11.07
C LYS A 160 -4.24 -10.61 -10.44
N VAL A 161 -4.86 -10.03 -9.42
CA VAL A 161 -4.28 -8.98 -8.57
C VAL A 161 -4.49 -9.37 -7.12
N GLN A 162 -3.39 -9.47 -6.35
CA GLN A 162 -3.41 -9.66 -4.91
C GLN A 162 -3.36 -8.31 -4.21
N PHE A 163 -4.19 -8.09 -3.20
CA PHE A 163 -4.05 -6.93 -2.32
C PHE A 163 -3.11 -7.27 -1.16
N VAL A 164 -2.05 -6.50 -1.05
CA VAL A 164 -0.96 -6.69 -0.08
C VAL A 164 -0.96 -5.50 0.87
N GLN A 165 -1.21 -5.77 2.15
CA GLN A 165 -1.35 -4.73 3.17
C GLN A 165 -0.05 -4.47 3.91
N LEU A 166 0.34 -3.20 4.00
CA LEU A 166 1.43 -2.71 4.83
C LEU A 166 0.91 -2.38 6.24
N VAL A 167 1.60 -2.90 7.25
CA VAL A 167 1.31 -2.66 8.67
C VAL A 167 2.53 -2.07 9.32
N GLY A 168 2.42 -0.86 9.87
CA GLY A 168 3.54 -0.15 10.46
C GLY A 168 4.21 -0.92 11.61
N ALA A 169 5.53 -0.99 11.58
CA ALA A 169 6.37 -1.67 12.57
C ALA A 169 7.41 -0.73 13.17
N THR A 170 7.73 -0.94 14.45
CA THR A 170 8.76 -0.18 15.16
C THR A 170 10.16 -0.69 14.84
N ASP A 171 11.18 0.15 15.02
CA ASP A 171 12.59 -0.24 14.85
C ASP A 171 12.98 -1.46 15.72
N VAL A 172 12.43 -1.56 16.94
CA VAL A 172 12.67 -2.70 17.84
C VAL A 172 12.14 -4.01 17.26
N GLU A 173 10.93 -3.99 16.69
CA GLU A 173 10.31 -5.14 16.04
C GLU A 173 11.07 -5.56 14.78
N LEU A 174 11.44 -4.59 13.94
CA LEU A 174 12.19 -4.83 12.71
C LEU A 174 13.60 -5.39 12.98
N LYS A 175 14.30 -4.86 13.98
CA LYS A 175 15.58 -5.43 14.43
C LYS A 175 15.45 -6.86 14.95
N ALA A 176 14.36 -7.15 15.68
CA ALA A 176 14.12 -8.51 16.16
C ALA A 176 13.86 -9.51 15.00
N LEU A 177 13.24 -9.06 13.92
CA LEU A 177 13.08 -9.85 12.68
C LEU A 177 14.44 -10.11 12.02
N VAL A 178 15.26 -9.06 11.84
CA VAL A 178 16.63 -9.19 11.30
C VAL A 178 17.50 -10.16 12.12
N ASP A 179 17.37 -10.08 13.45
CA ASP A 179 18.11 -10.95 14.39
C ASP A 179 17.51 -12.37 14.47
N GLY A 180 16.40 -12.67 13.79
CA GLY A 180 15.72 -13.97 13.85
C GLY A 180 15.09 -14.28 15.22
N LYS A 181 14.82 -13.27 16.04
CA LYS A 181 14.22 -13.41 17.38
C LYS A 181 12.70 -13.56 17.36
N THR A 182 12.08 -13.17 16.26
CA THR A 182 10.63 -13.24 16.02
C THR A 182 10.36 -13.46 14.52
N THR A 183 9.09 -13.64 14.17
CA THR A 183 8.62 -13.76 12.78
C THR A 183 7.56 -12.71 12.50
N VAL A 184 7.34 -12.41 11.22
CA VAL A 184 6.28 -11.47 10.79
C VAL A 184 4.92 -11.97 11.26
N SER A 185 4.61 -13.26 11.09
CA SER A 185 3.35 -13.86 11.56
C SER A 185 3.14 -13.67 13.06
N ALA A 186 4.19 -13.91 13.88
CA ALA A 186 4.08 -13.75 15.34
C ALA A 186 3.83 -12.30 15.78
N LEU A 187 4.33 -11.32 15.03
CA LEU A 187 4.04 -9.90 15.26
C LEU A 187 2.63 -9.55 14.79
N LEU A 188 2.20 -10.03 13.63
CA LEU A 188 0.86 -9.77 13.08
C LEU A 188 -0.25 -10.38 13.94
N GLU A 189 -0.03 -11.53 14.60
CA GLU A 189 -0.97 -12.10 15.57
C GLU A 189 -1.30 -11.13 16.72
N LYS A 190 -0.36 -10.26 17.09
CA LYS A 190 -0.56 -9.22 18.11
C LYS A 190 -1.15 -7.91 17.54
N LEU A 191 -1.29 -7.82 16.22
CA LEU A 191 -1.85 -6.68 15.48
C LEU A 191 -3.05 -7.13 14.62
N PRO A 192 -4.10 -7.73 15.20
CA PRO A 192 -5.16 -8.42 14.45
C PRO A 192 -5.95 -7.49 13.52
N ASP A 193 -5.99 -6.20 13.80
CA ASP A 193 -6.68 -5.20 12.98
C ASP A 193 -5.86 -4.78 11.75
N GLY A 194 -4.56 -5.08 11.72
CA GLY A 194 -3.64 -4.68 10.66
C GLY A 194 -3.50 -3.16 10.50
N LEU A 195 -3.76 -2.39 11.56
CA LEU A 195 -3.69 -0.93 11.50
C LEU A 195 -2.25 -0.44 11.73
N THR A 196 -1.80 0.50 10.89
CA THR A 196 -0.65 1.34 11.19
C THR A 196 -1.07 2.38 12.22
N ASP A 197 -0.56 2.27 13.43
CA ASP A 197 -0.85 3.16 14.57
C ASP A 197 0.44 3.88 14.99
N TYR A 198 0.50 5.19 14.75
CA TYR A 198 1.67 6.02 15.10
C TYR A 198 1.85 6.22 16.61
N ALA A 199 0.80 6.00 17.40
CA ALA A 199 0.80 6.18 18.84
C ALA A 199 1.15 4.90 19.63
N ARG A 200 1.29 3.75 18.94
CA ARG A 200 1.59 2.50 19.63
C ARG A 200 3.05 2.35 20.03
N ASP A 201 3.27 1.73 21.14
CA ASP A 201 4.57 1.21 21.54
C ASP A 201 4.89 -0.11 20.82
N SER A 202 6.13 -0.58 20.95
CA SER A 202 6.53 -1.91 20.50
C SER A 202 5.70 -3.00 21.20
N ILE A 203 5.37 -4.05 20.46
CA ILE A 203 4.63 -5.23 20.95
C ILE A 203 5.55 -6.39 21.37
N LEU A 204 6.88 -6.14 21.38
CA LEU A 204 7.91 -7.08 21.89
C LEU A 204 8.16 -6.86 23.37
#